data_920db8470d2a9b96f795382f5c768599
#
_entry.id   920db8470d2a9b96f795382f5c768599
#
_cell.length_a   1.000
_cell.length_b   1.000
_cell.length_c   1.000
_cell.angle_alpha   90.00
_cell.angle_beta   90.00
_cell.angle_gamma   90.00
#
_symmetry.space_group_name_H-M   'P 1'
#
loop_
_entity.id
_entity.type
_entity.pdbx_description
1 polymer ?
#
loop_
_entity_poly.entity_id
_entity_poly.type
_entity_poly.pdbx_seq_one_letter_code
_entity_poly.pdbx_strand_id
1 'polypeptide(L)'
;MAINNITPWQRLARLLRVDKREIGHIYLYALVGGAISLSVPLGIQAIINLISGGQVATSWGVLIAFVTIGVGFTGALQVMQLALAENIQQRLFARSAFEFAYRIPRIKAEAVSGKYLPELVNRFFDTVSIQKGLSKLLLEVPLAALQIVLCLVLLALYHPFFIAFGALLVLLLYFIFRFTGRKGLSTSITESNYKYAVAHWLEELGRSMGTFKLIGETNLPLERTDKLVDGYVTARKAHFRVLLGQYGAMVAFKVVVTLSLLALGGMLVMNEQMNIGQFVAAEIVILLLMNAVEKIILRIETVYDVLTALEKVGSVTDLPLEREEGLKTLDRDPSRGLDLRITGLGFRSHFHGRPVLQGVDLYLAPGEKVCLCGPNGAGKTTLLRILGGAMAPHQGTVQLDGHPMNSLDLDVVRSVIGDSLNEEELFAGTVLENIVVGRAWVSEQDTMEACRVTGLFDQLAQFPEGLLTKLDPQGSRLPKSLVKRIIQARAIAGSPRLILLEDSLQNWDTRDREQLLGWISAPERPWTLLAVSNDPWLQQRCARTVVLRDGQLTTA
;
A
#
# COMPACT_ATOMS: atom_id res chain seq x y z
N MET A 1 -17.96 -8.93 9.92
CA MET A 1 -17.96 -9.06 8.44
C MET A 1 -16.74 -9.84 8.03
N ALA A 2 -16.90 -10.93 7.28
CA ALA A 2 -15.78 -11.71 6.77
C ALA A 2 -14.96 -10.82 5.84
N ILE A 3 -13.71 -10.54 6.20
CA ILE A 3 -12.73 -9.97 5.30
C ILE A 3 -12.65 -10.96 4.14
N ASN A 4 -13.05 -10.54 2.95
CA ASN A 4 -12.88 -11.32 1.72
C ASN A 4 -11.38 -11.60 1.59
N ASN A 5 -10.92 -12.76 2.03
CA ASN A 5 -9.52 -13.16 1.94
C ASN A 5 -9.17 -13.40 0.47
N ILE A 6 -8.91 -12.30 -0.23
CA ILE A 6 -8.44 -12.33 -1.61
C ILE A 6 -7.04 -12.93 -1.58
N THR A 7 -6.85 -14.06 -2.27
CA THR A 7 -5.54 -14.71 -2.31
C THR A 7 -4.53 -13.88 -3.12
N PRO A 8 -3.21 -13.99 -2.84
CA PRO A 8 -2.18 -13.29 -3.62
C PRO A 8 -2.27 -13.57 -5.12
N TRP A 9 -2.64 -14.77 -5.50
CA TRP A 9 -2.86 -15.16 -6.89
C TRP A 9 -4.05 -14.43 -7.55
N GLN A 10 -5.13 -14.23 -6.80
CA GLN A 10 -6.28 -13.45 -7.30
C GLN A 10 -5.92 -11.98 -7.47
N ARG A 11 -5.10 -11.42 -6.58
CA ARG A 11 -4.58 -10.05 -6.71
C ARG A 11 -3.69 -9.93 -7.94
N LEU A 12 -2.78 -10.88 -8.16
CA LEU A 12 -1.95 -10.92 -9.37
C LEU A 12 -2.82 -10.98 -10.63
N ALA A 13 -3.83 -11.86 -10.67
CA ALA A 13 -4.73 -11.97 -11.81
C ALA A 13 -5.51 -10.68 -12.08
N ARG A 14 -5.96 -9.96 -11.04
CA ARG A 14 -6.61 -8.65 -11.18
C ARG A 14 -5.65 -7.62 -11.78
N LEU A 15 -4.43 -7.55 -11.26
CA LEU A 15 -3.40 -6.63 -11.73
C LEU A 15 -3.09 -6.87 -13.22
N LEU A 16 -2.89 -8.10 -13.63
CA LEU A 16 -2.62 -8.45 -15.03
C LEU A 16 -3.79 -8.12 -15.97
N ARG A 17 -5.04 -8.21 -15.50
CA ARG A 17 -6.22 -7.88 -16.32
C ARG A 17 -6.28 -6.42 -16.72
N VAL A 18 -5.72 -5.52 -15.94
CA VAL A 18 -5.78 -4.08 -16.22
C VAL A 18 -4.95 -3.72 -17.44
N ASP A 19 -3.74 -4.29 -17.55
CA ASP A 19 -2.80 -4.01 -18.63
C ASP A 19 -2.76 -5.15 -19.67
N LYS A 20 -3.89 -5.88 -19.84
CA LYS A 20 -3.99 -7.09 -20.69
C LYS A 20 -3.57 -6.87 -22.16
N ARG A 21 -3.78 -5.66 -22.69
CA ARG A 21 -3.44 -5.32 -24.08
C ARG A 21 -1.93 -5.25 -24.26
N GLU A 22 -1.24 -4.55 -23.41
CA GLU A 22 0.22 -4.40 -23.43
C GLU A 22 0.90 -5.75 -23.15
N ILE A 23 0.36 -6.52 -22.19
CA ILE A 23 0.83 -7.88 -21.89
C ILE A 23 0.64 -8.80 -23.12
N GLY A 24 -0.48 -8.66 -23.83
CA GLY A 24 -0.71 -9.37 -25.09
C GLY A 24 0.33 -9.06 -26.17
N HIS A 25 0.74 -7.79 -26.29
CA HIS A 25 1.81 -7.40 -27.21
C HIS A 25 3.17 -7.98 -26.79
N ILE A 26 3.49 -7.99 -25.47
CA ILE A 26 4.72 -8.61 -24.96
C ILE A 26 4.75 -10.09 -25.34
N TYR A 27 3.63 -10.82 -25.17
CA TYR A 27 3.55 -12.25 -25.51
C TYR A 27 3.63 -12.49 -27.02
N LEU A 28 3.01 -11.62 -27.82
CA LEU A 28 3.14 -11.69 -29.28
C LEU A 28 4.59 -11.52 -29.72
N TYR A 29 5.28 -10.52 -29.17
CA TYR A 29 6.70 -10.29 -29.50
C TYR A 29 7.58 -11.45 -29.00
N ALA A 30 7.27 -12.03 -27.83
CA ALA A 30 7.95 -13.22 -27.34
C ALA A 30 7.75 -14.41 -28.29
N LEU A 31 6.52 -14.61 -28.79
CA LEU A 31 6.18 -15.69 -29.73
C LEU A 31 6.99 -15.55 -31.03
N VAL A 32 6.93 -14.38 -31.65
CA VAL A 32 7.63 -14.14 -32.91
C VAL A 32 9.16 -14.21 -32.71
N GLY A 33 9.70 -13.58 -31.68
CA GLY A 33 11.13 -13.61 -31.36
C GLY A 33 11.61 -15.02 -31.02
N GLY A 34 10.84 -15.79 -30.27
CA GLY A 34 11.14 -17.19 -29.93
C GLY A 34 11.16 -18.09 -31.17
N ALA A 35 10.20 -17.95 -32.07
CA ALA A 35 10.19 -18.70 -33.33
C ALA A 35 11.41 -18.36 -34.21
N ILE A 36 11.75 -17.07 -34.33
CA ILE A 36 12.92 -16.63 -35.11
C ILE A 36 14.23 -17.09 -34.47
N SER A 37 14.31 -17.18 -33.13
CA SER A 37 15.52 -17.65 -32.42
C SER A 37 15.94 -19.06 -32.80
N LEU A 38 15.00 -19.91 -33.27
CA LEU A 38 15.32 -21.25 -33.79
C LEU A 38 16.03 -21.22 -35.14
N SER A 39 16.05 -20.07 -35.83
CA SER A 39 16.83 -19.93 -37.07
C SER A 39 18.33 -20.16 -36.85
N VAL A 40 18.84 -19.92 -35.63
CA VAL A 40 20.26 -20.10 -35.30
C VAL A 40 20.65 -21.58 -35.32
N PRO A 41 20.03 -22.50 -34.56
CA PRO A 41 20.39 -23.93 -34.61
C PRO A 41 20.12 -24.54 -35.97
N LEU A 42 19.00 -24.20 -36.63
CA LEU A 42 18.69 -24.69 -37.98
C LEU A 42 19.67 -24.16 -39.03
N GLY A 43 20.06 -22.89 -38.91
CA GLY A 43 21.07 -22.27 -39.79
C GLY A 43 22.45 -22.93 -39.64
N ILE A 44 22.87 -23.19 -38.39
CA ILE A 44 24.13 -23.91 -38.10
C ILE A 44 24.09 -25.31 -38.68
N GLN A 45 22.99 -26.05 -38.52
CA GLN A 45 22.80 -27.37 -39.14
C GLN A 45 22.97 -27.32 -40.64
N ALA A 46 22.29 -26.36 -41.30
CA ALA A 46 22.37 -26.21 -42.75
C ALA A 46 23.79 -25.85 -43.24
N ILE A 47 24.48 -24.96 -42.50
CA ILE A 47 25.88 -24.60 -42.79
C ILE A 47 26.80 -25.82 -42.67
N ILE A 48 26.69 -26.62 -41.61
CA ILE A 48 27.49 -27.83 -41.43
C ILE A 48 27.25 -28.83 -42.56
N ASN A 49 25.98 -29.04 -42.95
CA ASN A 49 25.63 -29.95 -44.02
C ASN A 49 26.18 -29.47 -45.38
N LEU A 50 26.16 -28.18 -45.67
CA LEU A 50 26.75 -27.60 -46.90
C LEU A 50 28.29 -27.79 -46.93
N ILE A 51 28.95 -27.54 -45.79
CA ILE A 51 30.42 -27.72 -45.69
C ILE A 51 30.80 -29.21 -45.84
N SER A 52 30.08 -30.11 -45.19
CA SER A 52 30.31 -31.56 -45.25
C SER A 52 30.06 -32.14 -46.64
N GLY A 53 29.13 -31.54 -47.40
CA GLY A 53 28.83 -31.92 -48.77
C GLY A 53 29.77 -31.32 -49.84
N GLY A 54 30.78 -30.54 -49.45
CA GLY A 54 31.74 -29.92 -50.37
C GLY A 54 31.14 -28.80 -51.25
N GLN A 55 29.92 -28.37 -50.99
CA GLN A 55 29.20 -27.37 -51.80
C GLN A 55 29.33 -25.97 -51.15
N VAL A 56 30.48 -25.32 -51.35
CA VAL A 56 30.67 -23.90 -51.01
C VAL A 56 30.12 -23.04 -52.15
N ALA A 57 28.83 -22.73 -52.09
CA ALA A 57 28.14 -21.93 -53.09
C ALA A 57 27.62 -20.60 -52.48
N THR A 58 27.07 -19.73 -53.34
CA THR A 58 26.40 -18.47 -52.94
C THR A 58 25.34 -18.67 -51.87
N SER A 59 24.73 -19.85 -51.77
CA SER A 59 23.76 -20.26 -50.77
C SER A 59 24.26 -20.11 -49.31
N TRP A 60 25.57 -20.31 -49.09
CA TRP A 60 26.19 -20.14 -47.78
C TRP A 60 26.11 -18.68 -47.27
N GLY A 61 26.44 -17.72 -48.18
CA GLY A 61 26.36 -16.29 -47.85
C GLY A 61 24.93 -15.82 -47.57
N VAL A 62 23.95 -16.33 -48.34
CA VAL A 62 22.52 -16.03 -48.16
C VAL A 62 22.03 -16.56 -46.79
N LEU A 63 22.44 -17.77 -46.39
CA LEU A 63 22.06 -18.37 -45.14
C LEU A 63 22.60 -17.60 -43.93
N ILE A 64 23.87 -17.17 -43.98
CA ILE A 64 24.48 -16.33 -42.95
C ILE A 64 23.73 -15.00 -42.83
N ALA A 65 23.42 -14.33 -43.95
CA ALA A 65 22.68 -13.08 -43.96
C ALA A 65 21.29 -13.26 -43.33
N PHE A 66 20.58 -14.34 -43.69
CA PHE A 66 19.26 -14.64 -43.15
C PHE A 66 19.28 -14.86 -41.62
N VAL A 67 20.21 -15.67 -41.10
CA VAL A 67 20.38 -15.91 -39.67
C VAL A 67 20.74 -14.62 -38.92
N THR A 68 21.66 -13.82 -39.48
CA THR A 68 22.08 -12.55 -38.87
C THR A 68 20.95 -11.52 -38.81
N ILE A 69 20.15 -11.41 -39.87
CA ILE A 69 18.96 -10.56 -39.90
C ILE A 69 17.94 -11.06 -38.83
N GLY A 70 17.75 -12.37 -38.74
CA GLY A 70 16.87 -12.98 -37.70
C GLY A 70 17.30 -12.61 -36.29
N VAL A 71 18.60 -12.68 -35.99
CA VAL A 71 19.14 -12.28 -34.66
C VAL A 71 18.90 -10.79 -34.42
N GLY A 72 19.15 -9.93 -35.40
CA GLY A 72 18.89 -8.49 -35.28
C GLY A 72 17.41 -8.17 -35.02
N PHE A 73 16.53 -8.84 -35.76
CA PHE A 73 15.07 -8.67 -35.58
C PHE A 73 14.60 -9.13 -34.22
N THR A 74 15.07 -10.28 -33.72
CA THR A 74 14.78 -10.76 -32.36
C THR A 74 15.25 -9.75 -31.31
N GLY A 75 16.45 -9.16 -31.50
CA GLY A 75 16.94 -8.10 -30.60
C GLY A 75 16.04 -6.87 -30.61
N ALA A 76 15.55 -6.43 -31.77
CA ALA A 76 14.60 -5.32 -31.85
C ALA A 76 13.28 -5.61 -31.13
N LEU A 77 12.73 -6.82 -31.27
CA LEU A 77 11.53 -7.25 -30.52
C LEU A 77 11.77 -7.25 -29.00
N GLN A 78 12.95 -7.67 -28.55
CA GLN A 78 13.30 -7.62 -27.11
C GLN A 78 13.35 -6.19 -26.59
N VAL A 79 13.89 -5.24 -27.34
CA VAL A 79 13.89 -3.81 -26.98
C VAL A 79 12.45 -3.29 -26.88
N MET A 80 11.57 -3.64 -27.82
CA MET A 80 10.15 -3.26 -27.79
C MET A 80 9.43 -3.86 -26.57
N GLN A 81 9.70 -5.12 -26.23
CA GLN A 81 9.16 -5.76 -25.01
C GLN A 81 9.61 -5.02 -23.76
N LEU A 82 10.90 -4.64 -23.68
CA LEU A 82 11.44 -3.89 -22.55
C LEU A 82 10.73 -2.55 -22.38
N ALA A 83 10.51 -1.81 -23.47
CA ALA A 83 9.80 -0.54 -23.44
C ALA A 83 8.34 -0.68 -22.96
N LEU A 84 7.64 -1.73 -23.40
CA LEU A 84 6.27 -2.01 -22.93
C LEU A 84 6.25 -2.39 -21.44
N ALA A 85 7.20 -3.21 -21.01
CA ALA A 85 7.31 -3.59 -19.61
C ALA A 85 7.60 -2.39 -18.70
N GLU A 86 8.43 -1.45 -19.15
CA GLU A 86 8.71 -0.20 -18.44
C GLU A 86 7.45 0.67 -18.32
N ASN A 87 6.67 0.82 -19.38
CA ASN A 87 5.40 1.54 -19.32
C ASN A 87 4.42 0.94 -18.32
N ILE A 88 4.34 -0.40 -18.23
CA ILE A 88 3.51 -1.09 -17.24
C ILE A 88 4.02 -0.77 -15.83
N GLN A 89 5.34 -0.78 -15.60
CA GLN A 89 5.93 -0.45 -14.30
C GLN A 89 5.57 0.97 -13.85
N GLN A 90 5.72 1.95 -14.73
CA GLN A 90 5.41 3.36 -14.44
C GLN A 90 3.93 3.54 -14.07
N ARG A 91 3.02 2.94 -14.86
CA ARG A 91 1.58 2.98 -14.56
C ARG A 91 1.24 2.28 -13.23
N LEU A 92 1.89 1.16 -12.94
CA LEU A 92 1.67 0.44 -11.69
C LEU A 92 2.04 1.30 -10.49
N PHE A 93 3.21 1.95 -10.52
CA PHE A 93 3.64 2.84 -9.45
C PHE A 93 2.66 4.01 -9.25
N ALA A 94 2.36 4.72 -10.32
CA ALA A 94 1.44 5.86 -10.26
C ALA A 94 0.07 5.43 -9.68
N ARG A 95 -0.51 4.34 -10.19
CA ARG A 95 -1.79 3.80 -9.72
C ARG A 95 -1.74 3.45 -8.24
N SER A 96 -0.70 2.74 -7.80
CA SER A 96 -0.54 2.37 -6.39
C SER A 96 -0.37 3.60 -5.50
N ALA A 97 0.39 4.61 -5.92
CA ALA A 97 0.56 5.84 -5.16
C ALA A 97 -0.76 6.59 -4.97
N PHE A 98 -1.55 6.75 -6.05
CA PHE A 98 -2.87 7.38 -5.96
C PHE A 98 -3.87 6.53 -5.17
N GLU A 99 -3.81 5.20 -5.27
CA GLU A 99 -4.67 4.31 -4.48
C GLU A 99 -4.37 4.43 -2.98
N PHE A 100 -3.11 4.45 -2.57
CA PHE A 100 -2.73 4.66 -1.18
C PHE A 100 -3.14 6.05 -0.69
N ALA A 101 -2.83 7.10 -1.45
CA ALA A 101 -3.19 8.48 -1.11
C ALA A 101 -4.71 8.67 -0.95
N TYR A 102 -5.51 8.00 -1.78
CA TYR A 102 -6.96 8.05 -1.71
C TYR A 102 -7.51 7.26 -0.51
N ARG A 103 -6.98 6.02 -0.28
CA ARG A 103 -7.51 5.10 0.72
C ARG A 103 -7.13 5.45 2.14
N ILE A 104 -5.86 5.82 2.39
CA ILE A 104 -5.36 6.04 3.76
C ILE A 104 -6.25 6.97 4.58
N PRO A 105 -6.66 8.16 4.10
CA PRO A 105 -7.53 9.06 4.87
C PRO A 105 -8.96 8.55 5.04
N ARG A 106 -9.37 7.53 4.27
CA ARG A 106 -10.73 6.98 4.24
C ARG A 106 -10.87 5.59 4.87
N ILE A 107 -9.80 5.06 5.43
CA ILE A 107 -9.86 3.78 6.15
C ILE A 107 -10.69 3.95 7.42
N LYS A 108 -11.63 3.03 7.68
CA LYS A 108 -12.40 3.03 8.93
C LYS A 108 -11.47 2.97 10.14
N ALA A 109 -11.66 3.86 11.10
CA ALA A 109 -10.84 3.94 12.31
C ALA A 109 -10.79 2.60 13.08
N GLU A 110 -11.90 1.85 13.08
CA GLU A 110 -11.97 0.54 13.72
C GLU A 110 -11.05 -0.51 13.07
N ALA A 111 -10.84 -0.42 11.76
CA ALA A 111 -10.01 -1.36 11.00
C ALA A 111 -8.50 -1.20 11.29
N VAL A 112 -8.11 -0.04 11.75
CA VAL A 112 -6.73 0.30 12.12
C VAL A 112 -6.52 0.45 13.62
N SER A 113 -7.57 0.25 14.42
CA SER A 113 -7.47 0.27 15.87
C SER A 113 -6.43 -0.74 16.37
N GLY A 114 -5.45 -0.27 17.12
CA GLY A 114 -4.31 -1.07 17.58
C GLY A 114 -3.23 -1.37 16.55
N LYS A 115 -3.30 -0.79 15.36
CA LYS A 115 -2.23 -0.86 14.36
C LYS A 115 -1.51 0.49 14.26
N TYR A 116 -0.22 0.43 14.02
CA TYR A 116 0.57 1.64 13.78
C TYR A 116 0.50 2.04 12.31
N LEU A 117 -0.21 3.12 12.01
CA LEU A 117 -0.46 3.57 10.64
C LEU A 117 0.81 3.80 9.79
N PRO A 118 1.89 4.43 10.30
CA PRO A 118 3.12 4.60 9.52
C PRO A 118 3.72 3.27 9.05
N GLU A 119 3.69 2.21 9.88
CA GLU A 119 4.12 0.87 9.47
C GLU A 119 3.27 0.32 8.32
N LEU A 120 1.96 0.57 8.33
CA LEU A 120 1.09 0.18 7.23
C LEU A 120 1.41 0.93 5.93
N VAL A 121 1.75 2.22 6.03
CA VAL A 121 2.14 3.04 4.86
C VAL A 121 3.44 2.54 4.24
N ASN A 122 4.40 2.05 5.04
CA ASN A 122 5.66 1.51 4.53
C ASN A 122 5.47 0.32 3.60
N ARG A 123 4.33 -0.38 3.66
CA ARG A 123 4.00 -1.46 2.71
C ARG A 123 3.82 -0.96 1.29
N PHE A 124 3.68 0.35 1.09
CA PHE A 124 3.74 0.96 -0.24
C PHE A 124 5.05 0.64 -0.97
N PHE A 125 6.18 0.52 -0.27
CA PHE A 125 7.47 0.20 -0.88
C PHE A 125 7.51 -1.21 -1.49
N ASP A 126 6.62 -2.12 -1.08
CA ASP A 126 6.47 -3.41 -1.75
C ASP A 126 5.93 -3.26 -3.19
N THR A 127 5.33 -2.12 -3.54
CA THR A 127 4.97 -1.79 -4.93
C THR A 127 6.20 -1.81 -5.86
N VAL A 128 7.36 -1.38 -5.37
CA VAL A 128 8.62 -1.42 -6.13
C VAL A 128 9.06 -2.87 -6.37
N SER A 129 8.86 -3.76 -5.40
CA SER A 129 9.11 -5.20 -5.55
C SER A 129 8.16 -5.83 -6.57
N ILE A 130 6.88 -5.45 -6.56
CA ILE A 130 5.91 -5.87 -7.57
C ILE A 130 6.32 -5.40 -8.96
N GLN A 131 6.68 -4.12 -9.12
CA GLN A 131 7.11 -3.54 -10.40
C GLN A 131 8.27 -4.32 -11.02
N LYS A 132 9.38 -4.41 -10.27
CA LYS A 132 10.61 -5.06 -10.73
C LYS A 132 10.40 -6.54 -10.98
N GLY A 133 9.68 -7.23 -10.08
CA GLY A 133 9.37 -8.64 -10.20
C GLY A 133 8.45 -8.93 -11.37
N LEU A 134 7.37 -8.18 -11.52
CA LEU A 134 6.40 -8.35 -12.60
C LEU A 134 7.05 -8.16 -13.98
N SER A 135 7.87 -7.12 -14.15
CA SER A 135 8.60 -6.89 -15.40
C SER A 135 9.46 -8.09 -15.77
N LYS A 136 10.25 -8.62 -14.83
CA LYS A 136 11.06 -9.83 -15.06
C LYS A 136 10.21 -11.04 -15.43
N LEU A 137 9.09 -11.24 -14.72
CA LEU A 137 8.18 -12.35 -14.99
C LEU A 137 7.52 -12.22 -16.37
N LEU A 138 7.08 -11.02 -16.77
CA LEU A 138 6.45 -10.78 -18.07
C LEU A 138 7.41 -10.92 -19.26
N LEU A 139 8.68 -10.58 -19.07
CA LEU A 139 9.68 -10.65 -20.14
C LEU A 139 10.28 -12.05 -20.28
N GLU A 140 10.67 -12.67 -19.16
CA GLU A 140 11.50 -13.87 -19.19
C GLU A 140 10.69 -15.17 -19.15
N VAL A 141 9.61 -15.25 -18.35
CA VAL A 141 8.87 -16.50 -18.19
C VAL A 141 8.13 -16.92 -19.47
N PRO A 142 7.40 -16.03 -20.18
CA PRO A 142 6.72 -16.42 -21.40
C PRO A 142 7.70 -16.80 -22.51
N LEU A 143 8.80 -16.04 -22.65
CA LEU A 143 9.83 -16.34 -23.63
C LEU A 143 10.48 -17.70 -23.35
N ALA A 144 10.85 -17.98 -22.09
CA ALA A 144 11.43 -19.25 -21.70
C ALA A 144 10.44 -20.42 -21.86
N ALA A 145 9.18 -20.24 -21.48
CA ALA A 145 8.14 -21.27 -21.67
C ALA A 145 7.92 -21.59 -23.15
N LEU A 146 7.83 -20.57 -24.00
CA LEU A 146 7.71 -20.74 -25.43
C LEU A 146 8.96 -21.43 -26.01
N GLN A 147 10.15 -21.00 -25.60
CA GLN A 147 11.41 -21.59 -26.04
C GLN A 147 11.48 -23.07 -25.68
N ILE A 148 11.01 -23.48 -24.48
CA ILE A 148 10.91 -24.89 -24.09
C ILE A 148 10.02 -25.65 -25.08
N VAL A 149 8.80 -25.13 -25.35
CA VAL A 149 7.85 -25.78 -26.28
C VAL A 149 8.46 -25.92 -27.66
N LEU A 150 9.02 -24.84 -28.21
CA LEU A 150 9.59 -24.85 -29.55
C LEU A 150 10.82 -25.77 -29.64
N CYS A 151 11.70 -25.77 -28.64
CA CYS A 151 12.84 -26.69 -28.59
C CYS A 151 12.39 -28.15 -28.51
N LEU A 152 11.39 -28.46 -27.68
CA LEU A 152 10.85 -29.83 -27.60
C LEU A 152 10.22 -30.29 -28.92
N VAL A 153 9.46 -29.42 -29.60
CA VAL A 153 8.92 -29.74 -30.92
C VAL A 153 10.02 -29.99 -31.93
N LEU A 154 11.05 -29.16 -31.97
CA LEU A 154 12.19 -29.32 -32.90
C LEU A 154 12.98 -30.61 -32.62
N LEU A 155 13.24 -30.91 -31.34
CA LEU A 155 13.91 -32.16 -30.96
C LEU A 155 13.08 -33.40 -31.34
N ALA A 156 11.76 -33.37 -31.17
CA ALA A 156 10.87 -34.46 -31.57
C ALA A 156 10.91 -34.76 -33.09
N LEU A 157 11.18 -33.72 -33.91
CA LEU A 157 11.35 -33.87 -35.37
C LEU A 157 12.69 -34.52 -35.75
N TYR A 158 13.72 -34.43 -34.92
CA TYR A 158 15.00 -35.09 -35.16
C TYR A 158 14.96 -36.59 -34.91
N HIS A 159 14.39 -37.01 -33.77
CA HIS A 159 14.27 -38.42 -33.44
C HIS A 159 13.18 -38.68 -32.36
N PRO A 160 12.34 -39.76 -32.50
CA PRO A 160 11.28 -40.05 -31.54
C PRO A 160 11.71 -40.21 -30.07
N PHE A 161 12.96 -40.57 -29.83
CA PHE A 161 13.55 -40.65 -28.48
C PHE A 161 13.41 -39.33 -27.71
N PHE A 162 13.56 -38.19 -28.38
CA PHE A 162 13.43 -36.88 -27.75
C PHE A 162 12.01 -36.55 -27.26
N ILE A 163 10.99 -37.26 -27.74
CA ILE A 163 9.61 -37.14 -27.23
C ILE A 163 9.55 -37.65 -25.78
N ALA A 164 10.13 -38.83 -25.51
CA ALA A 164 10.18 -39.37 -24.15
C ALA A 164 11.00 -38.48 -23.20
N PHE A 165 12.09 -37.93 -23.71
CA PHE A 165 12.90 -36.95 -23.00
C PHE A 165 12.12 -35.69 -22.65
N GLY A 166 11.37 -35.13 -23.58
CA GLY A 166 10.50 -33.96 -23.37
C GLY A 166 9.42 -34.22 -22.34
N ALA A 167 8.79 -35.40 -22.38
CA ALA A 167 7.78 -35.82 -21.40
C ALA A 167 8.38 -35.90 -19.98
N LEU A 168 9.58 -36.46 -19.86
CA LEU A 168 10.30 -36.53 -18.58
C LEU A 168 10.60 -35.12 -18.02
N LEU A 169 11.02 -34.19 -18.87
CA LEU A 169 11.29 -32.80 -18.48
C LEU A 169 10.02 -32.09 -17.98
N VAL A 170 8.92 -32.19 -18.71
CA VAL A 170 7.65 -31.57 -18.31
C VAL A 170 7.16 -32.17 -16.98
N LEU A 171 7.31 -33.49 -16.79
CA LEU A 171 6.95 -34.17 -15.56
C LEU A 171 7.81 -33.69 -14.37
N LEU A 172 9.12 -33.52 -14.58
CA LEU A 172 10.04 -33.01 -13.57
C LEU A 172 9.66 -31.57 -13.15
N LEU A 173 9.43 -30.68 -14.11
CA LEU A 173 9.00 -29.32 -13.83
C LEU A 173 7.70 -29.32 -13.04
N TYR A 174 6.73 -30.15 -13.43
CA TYR A 174 5.47 -30.29 -12.70
C TYR A 174 5.72 -30.70 -11.23
N PHE A 175 6.58 -31.69 -10.97
CA PHE A 175 6.89 -32.11 -9.60
C PHE A 175 7.59 -31.02 -8.79
N ILE A 176 8.57 -30.32 -9.37
CA ILE A 176 9.25 -29.19 -8.69
C ILE A 176 8.21 -28.16 -8.25
N PHE A 177 7.36 -27.69 -9.16
CA PHE A 177 6.34 -26.70 -8.83
C PHE A 177 5.29 -27.21 -7.84
N ARG A 178 4.86 -28.46 -7.96
CA ARG A 178 3.80 -29.06 -7.13
C ARG A 178 4.22 -29.25 -5.69
N PHE A 179 5.47 -29.68 -5.46
CA PHE A 179 5.96 -29.98 -4.12
C PHE A 179 6.55 -28.76 -3.40
N THR A 180 7.16 -27.85 -4.12
CA THR A 180 7.86 -26.71 -3.49
C THR A 180 7.06 -25.41 -3.50
N GLY A 181 6.10 -25.24 -4.42
CA GLY A 181 5.40 -23.96 -4.65
C GLY A 181 4.67 -23.42 -3.41
N ARG A 182 3.86 -24.25 -2.75
CA ARG A 182 3.11 -23.81 -1.55
C ARG A 182 4.03 -23.49 -0.38
N LYS A 183 5.05 -24.31 -0.17
CA LYS A 183 6.02 -24.13 0.91
C LYS A 183 6.88 -22.90 0.67
N GLY A 184 7.29 -22.65 -0.57
CA GLY A 184 8.07 -21.48 -0.95
C GLY A 184 7.31 -20.17 -0.66
N LEU A 185 6.04 -20.08 -1.04
CA LEU A 185 5.22 -18.89 -0.77
C LEU A 185 5.00 -18.68 0.75
N SER A 186 4.69 -19.73 1.51
CA SER A 186 4.46 -19.59 2.95
C SER A 186 5.71 -19.15 3.70
N THR A 187 6.88 -19.67 3.33
CA THR A 187 8.16 -19.26 3.94
C THR A 187 8.55 -17.85 3.56
N SER A 188 8.29 -17.40 2.32
CA SER A 188 8.51 -16.03 1.87
C SER A 188 7.63 -15.02 2.65
N ILE A 189 6.34 -15.34 2.85
CA ILE A 189 5.44 -14.49 3.66
C ILE A 189 5.94 -14.42 5.11
N THR A 190 6.38 -15.53 5.69
CA THR A 190 6.90 -15.56 7.07
C THR A 190 8.16 -14.71 7.21
N GLU A 191 9.10 -14.83 6.29
CA GLU A 191 10.31 -13.98 6.22
C GLU A 191 9.93 -12.50 6.15
N SER A 192 9.00 -12.16 5.27
CA SER A 192 8.52 -10.78 5.11
C SER A 192 7.86 -10.25 6.40
N ASN A 193 7.14 -11.08 7.17
CA ASN A 193 6.56 -10.65 8.44
C ASN A 193 7.64 -10.23 9.45
N TYR A 194 8.72 -11.00 9.57
CA TYR A 194 9.85 -10.64 10.45
C TYR A 194 10.60 -9.41 9.94
N LYS A 195 10.79 -9.26 8.62
CA LYS A 195 11.35 -8.03 8.03
C LYS A 195 10.59 -6.80 8.49
N TYR A 196 9.26 -6.82 8.41
CA TYR A 196 8.41 -5.71 8.86
C TYR A 196 8.41 -5.54 10.38
N ALA A 197 8.52 -6.61 11.15
CA ALA A 197 8.63 -6.51 12.61
C ALA A 197 9.94 -5.80 13.03
N VAL A 198 11.05 -6.08 12.35
CA VAL A 198 12.31 -5.34 12.55
C VAL A 198 12.16 -3.88 12.17
N ALA A 199 11.59 -3.59 10.98
CA ALA A 199 11.37 -2.20 10.53
C ALA A 199 10.51 -1.42 11.52
N HIS A 200 9.39 -1.99 11.96
CA HIS A 200 8.51 -1.40 12.96
C HIS A 200 9.25 -1.07 14.27
N TRP A 201 10.08 -1.98 14.76
CA TRP A 201 10.88 -1.73 15.96
C TRP A 201 11.88 -0.57 15.78
N LEU A 202 12.53 -0.48 14.61
CA LEU A 202 13.45 0.62 14.31
C LEU A 202 12.70 1.96 14.21
N GLU A 203 11.49 1.98 13.67
CA GLU A 203 10.62 3.16 13.67
C GLU A 203 10.23 3.58 15.10
N GLU A 204 9.89 2.62 15.97
CA GLU A 204 9.61 2.89 17.38
C GLU A 204 10.82 3.48 18.11
N LEU A 205 12.02 2.98 17.84
CA LEU A 205 13.26 3.55 18.38
C LEU A 205 13.47 4.98 17.89
N GLY A 206 13.23 5.24 16.59
CA GLY A 206 13.32 6.60 16.02
C GLY A 206 12.31 7.55 16.64
N ARG A 207 11.06 7.13 16.79
CA ARG A 207 9.98 7.91 17.40
C ARG A 207 10.25 8.19 18.89
N SER A 208 10.81 7.22 19.60
CA SER A 208 11.05 7.27 21.04
C SER A 208 12.52 7.59 21.40
N MET A 209 13.29 8.15 20.44
CA MET A 209 14.72 8.41 20.61
C MET A 209 15.03 9.22 21.88
N GLY A 210 14.20 10.23 22.19
CA GLY A 210 14.35 11.05 23.40
C GLY A 210 14.29 10.21 24.68
N THR A 211 13.36 9.26 24.75
CA THR A 211 13.23 8.35 25.90
C THR A 211 14.51 7.55 26.12
N PHE A 212 15.03 6.93 25.06
CA PHE A 212 16.25 6.12 25.17
C PHE A 212 17.52 6.95 25.47
N LYS A 213 17.57 8.20 25.02
CA LYS A 213 18.68 9.10 25.38
C LYS A 213 18.65 9.55 26.82
N LEU A 214 17.46 9.76 27.40
CA LEU A 214 17.31 10.31 28.75
C LEU A 214 17.36 9.26 29.86
N ILE A 215 17.06 7.99 29.54
CA ILE A 215 17.08 6.89 30.54
C ILE A 215 18.52 6.49 30.94
N GLY A 216 19.51 6.83 30.10
CA GLY A 216 20.89 6.42 30.33
C GLY A 216 21.20 5.06 29.72
N GLU A 217 22.07 4.28 30.39
CA GLU A 217 22.53 2.99 29.88
C GLU A 217 21.41 1.95 29.92
N THR A 218 21.06 1.40 28.74
CA THR A 218 20.05 0.33 28.59
C THR A 218 20.39 -0.55 27.40
N ASN A 219 20.30 -1.85 27.57
CA ASN A 219 20.49 -2.83 26.50
C ASN A 219 19.18 -3.19 25.74
N LEU A 220 18.04 -2.68 26.21
CA LEU A 220 16.73 -3.03 25.65
C LEU A 220 16.63 -2.87 24.11
N PRO A 221 17.16 -1.78 23.50
CA PRO A 221 17.14 -1.63 22.05
C PRO A 221 17.83 -2.79 21.32
N LEU A 222 19.00 -3.19 21.78
CA LEU A 222 19.80 -4.26 21.18
C LEU A 222 19.20 -5.65 21.44
N GLU A 223 18.77 -5.92 22.66
CA GLU A 223 18.16 -7.21 23.03
C GLU A 223 16.88 -7.49 22.24
N ARG A 224 16.04 -6.46 22.05
CA ARG A 224 14.80 -6.60 21.27
C ARG A 224 15.10 -6.72 19.78
N THR A 225 16.09 -5.99 19.27
CA THR A 225 16.56 -6.12 17.89
C THR A 225 17.11 -7.51 17.63
N ASP A 226 17.94 -8.06 18.53
CA ASP A 226 18.53 -9.39 18.41
C ASP A 226 17.45 -10.47 18.26
N LYS A 227 16.44 -10.46 19.13
CA LYS A 227 15.30 -11.42 19.04
C LYS A 227 14.57 -11.34 17.69
N LEU A 228 14.32 -10.12 17.19
CA LEU A 228 13.61 -9.94 15.92
C LEU A 228 14.47 -10.34 14.73
N VAL A 229 15.75 -10.01 14.76
CA VAL A 229 16.73 -10.40 13.73
C VAL A 229 16.95 -11.90 13.72
N ASP A 230 17.05 -12.56 14.87
CA ASP A 230 17.14 -14.03 14.94
C ASP A 230 15.91 -14.69 14.29
N GLY A 231 14.72 -14.18 14.59
CA GLY A 231 13.48 -14.61 13.91
C GLY A 231 13.54 -14.44 12.39
N TYR A 232 14.01 -13.28 11.92
CA TYR A 232 14.19 -13.03 10.49
C TYR A 232 15.20 -13.99 9.85
N VAL A 233 16.38 -14.15 10.45
CA VAL A 233 17.44 -15.03 9.93
C VAL A 233 16.97 -16.48 9.88
N THR A 234 16.25 -16.93 10.89
CA THR A 234 15.66 -18.29 10.94
C THR A 234 14.63 -18.48 9.82
N ALA A 235 13.72 -17.51 9.61
CA ALA A 235 12.74 -17.53 8.52
C ALA A 235 13.43 -17.49 7.14
N ARG A 236 14.48 -16.64 6.97
CA ARG A 236 15.26 -16.55 5.74
C ARG A 236 15.99 -17.88 5.43
N LYS A 237 16.60 -18.50 6.42
CA LYS A 237 17.22 -19.83 6.26
C LYS A 237 16.20 -20.89 5.84
N ALA A 238 15.00 -20.86 6.41
CA ALA A 238 13.93 -21.78 6.04
C ALA A 238 13.46 -21.57 4.59
N HIS A 239 13.30 -20.31 4.16
CA HIS A 239 12.96 -19.98 2.78
C HIS A 239 14.08 -20.36 1.80
N PHE A 240 15.31 -20.00 2.10
CA PHE A 240 16.48 -20.32 1.27
C PHE A 240 16.68 -21.82 1.09
N ARG A 241 16.38 -22.64 2.10
CA ARG A 241 16.47 -24.11 1.99
C ARG A 241 15.49 -24.67 0.95
N VAL A 242 14.33 -24.05 0.77
CA VAL A 242 13.38 -24.42 -0.30
C VAL A 242 13.97 -24.07 -1.67
N LEU A 243 14.52 -22.86 -1.83
CA LEU A 243 15.16 -22.42 -3.07
C LEU A 243 16.37 -23.29 -3.43
N LEU A 244 17.18 -23.61 -2.43
CA LEU A 244 18.35 -24.50 -2.62
C LEU A 244 17.94 -25.89 -3.11
N GLY A 245 16.84 -26.43 -2.59
CA GLY A 245 16.28 -27.70 -3.06
C GLY A 245 15.82 -27.64 -4.52
N GLN A 246 15.17 -26.53 -4.93
CA GLN A 246 14.77 -26.32 -6.32
C GLN A 246 15.97 -26.19 -7.26
N TYR A 247 16.99 -25.44 -6.84
CA TYR A 247 18.22 -25.28 -7.60
C TYR A 247 19.01 -26.59 -7.71
N GLY A 248 19.12 -27.35 -6.61
CA GLY A 248 19.75 -28.66 -6.60
C GLY A 248 19.08 -29.66 -7.56
N ALA A 249 17.75 -29.69 -7.58
CA ALA A 249 16.99 -30.52 -8.52
C ALA A 249 17.25 -30.10 -9.99
N MET A 250 17.37 -28.80 -10.26
CA MET A 250 17.74 -28.29 -11.59
C MET A 250 19.14 -28.75 -12.00
N VAL A 251 20.13 -28.63 -11.11
CA VAL A 251 21.51 -29.05 -11.40
C VAL A 251 21.56 -30.58 -11.68
N ALA A 252 20.89 -31.36 -10.85
CA ALA A 252 20.80 -32.81 -11.07
C ALA A 252 20.17 -33.14 -12.43
N PHE A 253 19.10 -32.41 -12.79
CA PHE A 253 18.48 -32.55 -14.11
C PHE A 253 19.45 -32.20 -15.24
N LYS A 254 20.18 -31.08 -15.16
CA LYS A 254 21.20 -30.73 -16.17
C LYS A 254 22.22 -31.85 -16.39
N VAL A 255 22.71 -32.45 -15.31
CA VAL A 255 23.67 -33.57 -15.38
C VAL A 255 23.08 -34.77 -16.11
N VAL A 256 21.83 -35.15 -15.75
CA VAL A 256 21.15 -36.29 -16.39
C VAL A 256 20.92 -36.00 -17.89
N VAL A 257 20.50 -34.81 -18.24
CA VAL A 257 20.26 -34.39 -19.63
C VAL A 257 21.52 -34.43 -20.45
N THR A 258 22.61 -33.85 -19.94
CA THR A 258 23.92 -33.83 -20.63
C THR A 258 24.44 -35.24 -20.86
N LEU A 259 24.37 -36.08 -19.81
CA LEU A 259 24.77 -37.49 -19.91
C LEU A 259 23.95 -38.23 -20.98
N SER A 260 22.62 -38.08 -20.93
CA SER A 260 21.72 -38.74 -21.88
C SER A 260 21.96 -38.29 -23.32
N LEU A 261 22.21 -36.99 -23.53
CA LEU A 261 22.51 -36.44 -24.86
C LEU A 261 23.81 -37.02 -25.43
N LEU A 262 24.89 -36.96 -24.66
CA LEU A 262 26.18 -37.43 -25.13
C LEU A 262 26.20 -38.94 -25.38
N ALA A 263 25.61 -39.73 -24.46
CA ALA A 263 25.54 -41.16 -24.60
C ALA A 263 24.63 -41.63 -25.74
N LEU A 264 23.37 -41.16 -25.71
CA LEU A 264 22.38 -41.62 -26.69
C LEU A 264 22.53 -40.92 -28.05
N GLY A 265 22.80 -39.62 -28.06
CA GLY A 265 23.05 -38.86 -29.30
C GLY A 265 24.30 -39.39 -30.01
N GLY A 266 25.39 -39.70 -29.28
CA GLY A 266 26.56 -40.34 -29.84
C GLY A 266 26.27 -41.73 -30.43
N MET A 267 25.48 -42.56 -29.73
CA MET A 267 25.02 -43.86 -30.27
C MET A 267 24.21 -43.73 -31.55
N LEU A 268 23.29 -42.75 -31.61
CA LEU A 268 22.45 -42.53 -32.81
C LEU A 268 23.28 -42.11 -34.02
N VAL A 269 24.35 -41.31 -33.80
CA VAL A 269 25.30 -40.96 -34.87
C VAL A 269 26.14 -42.16 -35.30
N MET A 270 26.66 -42.96 -34.36
CA MET A 270 27.42 -44.18 -34.65
C MET A 270 26.61 -45.22 -35.40
N ASN A 271 25.31 -45.29 -35.15
CA ASN A 271 24.37 -46.21 -35.81
C ASN A 271 23.77 -45.62 -37.10
N GLU A 272 24.31 -44.47 -37.61
CA GLU A 272 23.87 -43.80 -38.81
C GLU A 272 22.37 -43.39 -38.81
N GLN A 273 21.74 -43.31 -37.65
CA GLN A 273 20.35 -42.86 -37.46
C GLN A 273 20.24 -41.32 -37.43
N MET A 274 21.37 -40.65 -37.21
CA MET A 274 21.48 -39.17 -37.28
C MET A 274 22.80 -38.79 -37.97
N ASN A 275 22.74 -37.72 -38.77
CA ASN A 275 23.96 -37.13 -39.32
C ASN A 275 24.62 -36.16 -38.30
N ILE A 276 25.90 -35.85 -38.55
CA ILE A 276 26.72 -34.97 -37.66
C ILE A 276 26.04 -33.59 -37.51
N GLY A 277 25.50 -33.02 -38.61
CA GLY A 277 24.82 -31.73 -38.58
C GLY A 277 23.56 -31.73 -37.69
N GLN A 278 22.77 -32.82 -37.74
CA GLN A 278 21.61 -33.01 -36.84
C GLN A 278 22.03 -33.17 -35.37
N PHE A 279 23.11 -33.89 -35.12
CA PHE A 279 23.62 -34.07 -33.75
C PHE A 279 24.06 -32.73 -33.12
N VAL A 280 24.86 -31.94 -33.83
CA VAL A 280 25.31 -30.62 -33.38
C VAL A 280 24.11 -29.67 -33.20
N ALA A 281 23.16 -29.69 -34.13
CA ALA A 281 21.95 -28.89 -33.97
C ALA A 281 21.11 -29.31 -32.75
N ALA A 282 20.96 -30.63 -32.50
CA ALA A 282 20.28 -31.14 -31.32
C ALA A 282 20.98 -30.73 -30.02
N GLU A 283 22.33 -30.72 -30.01
CA GLU A 283 23.12 -30.22 -28.87
C GLU A 283 22.84 -28.76 -28.59
N ILE A 284 22.85 -27.89 -29.62
CA ILE A 284 22.54 -26.46 -29.48
C ILE A 284 21.11 -26.26 -28.97
N VAL A 285 20.13 -27.00 -29.52
CA VAL A 285 18.74 -26.92 -29.07
C VAL A 285 18.57 -27.36 -27.63
N ILE A 286 19.25 -28.41 -27.19
CA ILE A 286 19.21 -28.86 -25.79
C ILE A 286 19.87 -27.84 -24.87
N LEU A 287 20.98 -27.21 -25.26
CA LEU A 287 21.57 -26.11 -24.48
C LEU A 287 20.60 -24.92 -24.33
N LEU A 288 19.90 -24.54 -25.42
CA LEU A 288 18.86 -23.50 -25.36
C LEU A 288 17.70 -23.91 -24.43
N LEU A 289 17.25 -25.17 -24.52
CA LEU A 289 16.20 -25.74 -23.68
C LEU A 289 16.61 -25.66 -22.20
N MET A 290 17.83 -26.08 -21.88
CA MET A 290 18.36 -26.08 -20.51
C MET A 290 18.44 -24.66 -19.94
N ASN A 291 18.90 -23.68 -20.74
CA ASN A 291 18.91 -22.27 -20.33
C ASN A 291 17.50 -21.74 -20.08
N ALA A 292 16.52 -22.13 -20.89
CA ALA A 292 15.14 -21.74 -20.69
C ALA A 292 14.54 -22.34 -19.41
N VAL A 293 14.80 -23.62 -19.12
CA VAL A 293 14.38 -24.29 -17.87
C VAL A 293 15.02 -23.61 -16.65
N GLU A 294 16.32 -23.33 -16.73
CA GLU A 294 17.04 -22.63 -15.67
C GLU A 294 16.42 -21.26 -15.37
N LYS A 295 16.11 -20.46 -16.42
CA LYS A 295 15.45 -19.17 -16.25
C LYS A 295 14.12 -19.31 -15.51
N ILE A 296 13.28 -20.29 -15.86
CA ILE A 296 11.99 -20.50 -15.18
C ILE A 296 12.21 -20.83 -13.71
N ILE A 297 13.14 -21.73 -13.38
CA ILE A 297 13.40 -22.15 -11.99
C ILE A 297 13.95 -20.98 -11.17
N LEU A 298 14.90 -20.21 -11.70
CA LEU A 298 15.44 -19.03 -11.02
C LEU A 298 14.38 -17.92 -10.81
N ARG A 299 13.37 -17.85 -11.67
CA ARG A 299 12.27 -16.88 -11.53
C ARG A 299 11.19 -17.31 -10.54
N ILE A 300 11.25 -18.52 -9.98
CA ILE A 300 10.32 -18.96 -8.92
C ILE A 300 10.45 -18.07 -7.68
N GLU A 301 11.66 -17.71 -7.27
CA GLU A 301 11.90 -16.76 -6.17
C GLU A 301 11.19 -15.42 -6.46
N THR A 302 11.34 -14.88 -7.67
CA THR A 302 10.65 -13.65 -8.08
C THR A 302 9.12 -13.78 -8.01
N VAL A 303 8.57 -14.96 -8.32
CA VAL A 303 7.13 -15.22 -8.16
C VAL A 303 6.72 -15.14 -6.68
N TYR A 304 7.49 -15.74 -5.79
CA TYR A 304 7.22 -15.67 -4.34
C TYR A 304 7.31 -14.23 -3.84
N ASP A 305 8.32 -13.47 -4.26
CA ASP A 305 8.50 -12.07 -3.89
C ASP A 305 7.32 -11.21 -4.34
N VAL A 306 6.89 -11.35 -5.59
CA VAL A 306 5.73 -10.62 -6.14
C VAL A 306 4.44 -10.98 -5.39
N LEU A 307 4.19 -12.26 -5.13
CA LEU A 307 3.00 -12.70 -4.41
C LEU A 307 3.01 -12.22 -2.96
N THR A 308 4.16 -12.26 -2.29
CA THR A 308 4.33 -11.74 -0.93
C THR A 308 4.15 -10.23 -0.89
N ALA A 309 4.71 -9.50 -1.84
CA ALA A 309 4.53 -8.06 -1.97
C ALA A 309 3.06 -7.68 -2.23
N LEU A 310 2.35 -8.44 -3.10
CA LEU A 310 0.91 -8.27 -3.32
C LEU A 310 0.08 -8.55 -2.06
N GLU A 311 0.48 -9.51 -1.23
CA GLU A 311 -0.16 -9.76 0.06
C GLU A 311 0.03 -8.58 1.01
N LYS A 312 1.24 -8.00 1.05
CA LYS A 312 1.54 -6.85 1.90
C LYS A 312 0.81 -5.58 1.47
N VAL A 313 0.84 -5.25 0.19
CA VAL A 313 0.05 -4.14 -0.37
C VAL A 313 -1.43 -4.38 -0.12
N GLY A 314 -1.92 -5.59 -0.39
CA GLY A 314 -3.32 -5.99 -0.15
C GLY A 314 -3.76 -5.84 1.29
N SER A 315 -2.88 -6.08 2.27
CA SER A 315 -3.20 -5.89 3.69
C SER A 315 -3.56 -4.44 4.06
N VAL A 316 -3.23 -3.48 3.21
CA VAL A 316 -3.62 -2.07 3.34
C VAL A 316 -4.78 -1.73 2.40
N THR A 317 -4.67 -2.09 1.13
CA THR A 317 -5.67 -1.74 0.12
C THR A 317 -7.00 -2.49 0.27
N ASP A 318 -7.03 -3.60 0.99
CA ASP A 318 -8.26 -4.35 1.29
C ASP A 318 -8.93 -3.91 2.60
N LEU A 319 -8.33 -2.97 3.35
CA LEU A 319 -8.97 -2.43 4.55
C LEU A 319 -10.31 -1.77 4.19
N PRO A 320 -11.35 -1.96 5.01
CA PRO A 320 -12.65 -1.38 4.76
C PRO A 320 -12.56 0.15 4.81
N LEU A 321 -13.12 0.79 3.80
CA LEU A 321 -13.21 2.24 3.72
C LEU A 321 -14.47 2.73 4.42
N GLU A 322 -14.43 3.99 4.83
CA GLU A 322 -15.61 4.73 5.23
C GLU A 322 -16.65 4.74 4.08
N ARG A 323 -17.87 5.09 4.42
CA ARG A 323 -18.93 5.17 3.43
C ARG A 323 -18.72 6.38 2.52
N GLU A 324 -18.72 6.17 1.22
CA GLU A 324 -18.60 7.22 0.19
C GLU A 324 -19.94 7.65 -0.40
N GLU A 325 -20.99 6.87 -0.12
CA GLU A 325 -22.34 7.15 -0.64
C GLU A 325 -23.22 7.70 0.47
N GLY A 326 -24.02 8.73 0.15
CA GLY A 326 -24.97 9.34 1.06
C GLY A 326 -25.64 10.55 0.46
N LEU A 327 -26.66 11.07 1.16
CA LEU A 327 -27.35 12.28 0.79
C LEU A 327 -26.42 13.49 0.95
N LYS A 328 -26.40 14.38 -0.05
CA LYS A 328 -25.62 15.63 -0.05
C LYS A 328 -26.52 16.84 0.25
N THR A 329 -27.38 16.70 1.24
CA THR A 329 -28.46 17.65 1.54
C THR A 329 -28.15 18.67 2.64
N LEU A 330 -27.02 18.56 3.33
CA LEU A 330 -26.62 19.55 4.32
C LEU A 330 -26.12 20.82 3.62
N ASP A 331 -26.79 21.93 3.94
CA ASP A 331 -26.39 23.26 3.49
C ASP A 331 -25.14 23.73 4.30
N ARG A 332 -24.29 24.50 3.65
CA ARG A 332 -23.14 25.15 4.27
C ARG A 332 -23.38 26.60 4.68
N ASP A 333 -24.64 27.05 4.66
CA ASP A 333 -24.96 28.44 5.03
C ASP A 333 -24.38 28.76 6.42
N PRO A 334 -23.35 29.61 6.51
CA PRO A 334 -22.70 29.93 7.77
C PRO A 334 -23.54 30.84 8.67
N SER A 335 -24.64 31.39 8.16
CA SER A 335 -25.54 32.28 8.92
C SER A 335 -26.41 31.50 9.92
N ARG A 336 -26.47 30.16 9.80
CA ARG A 336 -27.31 29.31 10.63
C ARG A 336 -26.49 28.19 11.29
N GLY A 337 -26.64 28.03 12.62
CA GLY A 337 -26.11 26.89 13.37
C GLY A 337 -26.73 25.57 12.92
N LEU A 338 -26.06 24.46 13.23
CA LEU A 338 -26.53 23.11 12.92
C LEU A 338 -27.46 22.60 14.03
N ASP A 339 -28.65 22.08 13.66
CA ASP A 339 -29.47 21.27 14.58
C ASP A 339 -28.81 19.91 14.80
N LEU A 340 -28.56 19.56 16.06
CA LEU A 340 -27.95 18.27 16.42
C LEU A 340 -28.86 17.53 17.41
N ARG A 341 -29.30 16.34 17.02
CA ARG A 341 -30.08 15.45 17.88
C ARG A 341 -29.44 14.08 18.03
N ILE A 342 -29.22 13.66 19.25
CA ILE A 342 -28.68 12.35 19.61
C ILE A 342 -29.76 11.61 20.37
N THR A 343 -30.04 10.35 19.98
CA THR A 343 -31.06 9.52 20.64
C THR A 343 -30.51 8.13 20.90
N GLY A 344 -30.48 7.74 22.18
CA GLY A 344 -30.09 6.40 22.63
C GLY A 344 -28.69 5.96 22.23
N LEU A 345 -27.73 6.90 22.11
CA LEU A 345 -26.40 6.64 21.58
C LEU A 345 -25.61 5.70 22.48
N GLY A 346 -25.15 4.59 21.91
CA GLY A 346 -24.28 3.62 22.58
C GLY A 346 -23.02 3.32 21.78
N PHE A 347 -21.89 3.22 22.48
CA PHE A 347 -20.60 2.85 21.91
C PHE A 347 -19.81 1.94 22.84
N ARG A 348 -19.16 0.90 22.27
CA ARG A 348 -18.26 -0.02 22.99
C ARG A 348 -16.84 0.11 22.49
N SER A 349 -15.88 0.11 23.40
CA SER A 349 -14.48 0.10 23.02
C SER A 349 -14.11 -1.21 22.33
N HIS A 350 -13.51 -1.14 21.16
CA HIS A 350 -12.98 -2.31 20.45
C HIS A 350 -11.84 -2.99 21.21
N PHE A 351 -11.10 -2.24 22.06
CA PHE A 351 -9.95 -2.76 22.81
C PHE A 351 -10.33 -3.63 24.00
N HIS A 352 -11.41 -3.26 24.70
CA HIS A 352 -11.79 -3.92 25.98
C HIS A 352 -13.21 -4.47 25.98
N GLY A 353 -13.96 -4.29 24.89
CA GLY A 353 -15.37 -4.69 24.81
C GLY A 353 -16.30 -3.96 25.80
N ARG A 354 -15.74 -3.03 26.59
CA ARG A 354 -16.51 -2.30 27.62
C ARG A 354 -17.36 -1.19 26.97
N PRO A 355 -18.57 -0.99 27.47
CA PRO A 355 -19.39 0.15 27.06
C PRO A 355 -18.71 1.46 27.49
N VAL A 356 -18.56 2.39 26.54
CA VAL A 356 -18.00 3.73 26.77
C VAL A 356 -19.10 4.76 26.79
N LEU A 357 -20.13 4.59 25.95
CA LEU A 357 -21.35 5.40 25.95
C LEU A 357 -22.56 4.46 26.03
N GLN A 358 -23.57 4.85 26.83
CA GLN A 358 -24.73 4.01 27.16
C GLN A 358 -26.00 4.84 27.16
N GLY A 359 -26.78 4.79 26.08
CA GLY A 359 -28.09 5.46 26.00
C GLY A 359 -27.99 6.99 26.11
N VAL A 360 -27.01 7.60 25.45
CA VAL A 360 -26.84 9.05 25.50
C VAL A 360 -27.92 9.75 24.66
N ASP A 361 -28.68 10.62 25.29
CA ASP A 361 -29.68 11.49 24.65
C ASP A 361 -29.24 12.95 24.82
N LEU A 362 -29.11 13.69 23.71
CA LEU A 362 -28.72 15.09 23.72
C LEU A 362 -29.33 15.82 22.52
N TYR A 363 -29.87 17.02 22.78
CA TYR A 363 -30.35 17.91 21.74
C TYR A 363 -29.64 19.26 21.85
N LEU A 364 -29.12 19.76 20.73
CA LEU A 364 -28.57 21.11 20.59
C LEU A 364 -29.40 21.84 19.52
N ALA A 365 -30.00 22.94 19.92
CA ALA A 365 -30.71 23.82 19.00
C ALA A 365 -29.71 24.60 18.10
N PRO A 366 -30.09 24.99 16.88
CA PRO A 366 -29.25 25.83 16.04
C PRO A 366 -28.73 27.06 16.78
N GLY A 367 -27.40 27.25 16.78
CA GLY A 367 -26.78 28.38 17.47
C GLY A 367 -26.59 28.19 18.98
N GLU A 368 -27.07 27.12 19.60
CA GLU A 368 -26.92 26.87 21.03
C GLU A 368 -25.45 26.56 21.38
N LYS A 369 -25.01 27.09 22.53
CA LYS A 369 -23.67 26.85 23.10
C LYS A 369 -23.82 25.94 24.32
N VAL A 370 -23.31 24.73 24.24
CA VAL A 370 -23.41 23.71 25.31
C VAL A 370 -22.03 23.31 25.80
N CYS A 371 -21.84 23.29 27.12
CA CYS A 371 -20.63 22.77 27.74
C CYS A 371 -20.86 21.35 28.23
N LEU A 372 -19.98 20.42 27.83
CA LEU A 372 -19.96 19.04 28.27
C LEU A 372 -18.85 18.83 29.29
N CYS A 373 -19.23 18.54 30.53
CA CYS A 373 -18.33 18.29 31.65
C CYS A 373 -18.28 16.81 32.01
N GLY A 374 -17.34 16.46 32.90
CA GLY A 374 -17.28 15.12 33.47
C GLY A 374 -15.85 14.65 33.71
N PRO A 375 -15.68 13.54 34.48
CA PRO A 375 -14.36 13.02 34.80
C PRO A 375 -13.61 12.48 33.58
N ASN A 376 -12.30 12.31 33.73
CA ASN A 376 -11.50 11.67 32.69
C ASN A 376 -11.95 10.22 32.49
N GLY A 377 -12.00 9.77 31.22
CA GLY A 377 -12.49 8.42 30.90
C GLY A 377 -14.01 8.30 30.79
N ALA A 378 -14.81 9.35 31.05
CA ALA A 378 -16.27 9.30 30.97
C ALA A 378 -16.84 9.10 29.53
N GLY A 379 -16.01 9.20 28.48
CA GLY A 379 -16.43 9.01 27.09
C GLY A 379 -16.61 10.32 26.29
N LYS A 380 -16.21 11.48 26.83
CA LYS A 380 -16.38 12.81 26.19
C LYS A 380 -15.74 12.89 24.81
N THR A 381 -14.45 12.55 24.71
CA THR A 381 -13.71 12.53 23.42
C THR A 381 -14.32 11.52 22.43
N THR A 382 -14.78 10.38 22.92
CA THR A 382 -15.48 9.38 22.07
C THR A 382 -16.78 9.95 21.50
N LEU A 383 -17.54 10.69 22.30
CA LEU A 383 -18.76 11.37 21.82
C LEU A 383 -18.41 12.38 20.72
N LEU A 384 -17.41 13.24 20.95
CA LEU A 384 -16.99 14.20 19.92
C LEU A 384 -16.53 13.53 18.63
N ARG A 385 -15.76 12.44 18.72
CA ARG A 385 -15.29 11.67 17.53
C ARG A 385 -16.45 11.04 16.75
N ILE A 386 -17.50 10.59 17.42
CA ILE A 386 -18.71 10.08 16.77
C ILE A 386 -19.42 11.22 16.04
N LEU A 387 -19.59 12.37 16.70
CA LEU A 387 -20.24 13.55 16.12
C LEU A 387 -19.45 14.13 14.95
N GLY A 388 -18.11 14.12 15.00
CA GLY A 388 -17.22 14.51 13.91
C GLY A 388 -17.14 13.47 12.77
N GLY A 389 -17.86 12.36 12.87
CA GLY A 389 -17.85 11.31 11.83
C GLY A 389 -16.58 10.50 11.73
N ALA A 390 -15.72 10.52 12.77
CA ALA A 390 -14.51 9.70 12.83
C ALA A 390 -14.78 8.27 13.33
N MET A 391 -15.89 8.06 14.06
CA MET A 391 -16.30 6.76 14.60
C MET A 391 -17.80 6.55 14.40
N ALA A 392 -18.20 5.30 14.18
CA ALA A 392 -19.62 4.95 14.05
C ALA A 392 -20.18 4.44 15.40
N PRO A 393 -21.39 4.88 15.82
CA PRO A 393 -22.02 4.34 17.02
C PRO A 393 -22.49 2.90 16.78
N HIS A 394 -22.52 2.11 17.86
CA HIS A 394 -23.03 0.74 17.82
C HIS A 394 -24.58 0.70 17.98
N GLN A 395 -25.12 1.67 18.67
CA GLN A 395 -26.57 1.80 18.94
C GLN A 395 -26.97 3.28 18.92
N GLY A 396 -28.27 3.54 18.73
CA GLY A 396 -28.82 4.87 18.69
C GLY A 396 -28.62 5.58 17.36
N THR A 397 -29.03 6.83 17.31
CA THR A 397 -28.98 7.69 16.10
C THR A 397 -28.44 9.07 16.42
N VAL A 398 -27.70 9.61 15.48
CA VAL A 398 -27.30 11.04 15.43
C VAL A 398 -27.99 11.65 14.21
N GLN A 399 -28.67 12.76 14.40
CA GLN A 399 -29.31 13.51 13.32
C GLN A 399 -28.70 14.91 13.25
N LEU A 400 -28.49 15.38 12.03
CA LEU A 400 -28.00 16.71 11.69
C LEU A 400 -29.03 17.38 10.79
N ASP A 401 -29.57 18.51 11.19
CA ASP A 401 -30.69 19.20 10.50
C ASP A 401 -31.87 18.24 10.16
N GLY A 402 -32.21 17.32 11.08
CA GLY A 402 -33.26 16.32 10.90
C GLY A 402 -32.88 15.11 10.05
N HIS A 403 -31.70 15.08 9.46
CA HIS A 403 -31.22 13.95 8.65
C HIS A 403 -30.34 13.00 9.48
N PRO A 404 -30.63 11.68 9.49
CA PRO A 404 -29.76 10.72 10.16
C PRO A 404 -28.35 10.77 9.57
N MET A 405 -27.32 10.92 10.42
CA MET A 405 -25.94 11.03 10.02
C MET A 405 -25.45 9.81 9.20
N ASN A 406 -26.01 8.63 9.45
CA ASN A 406 -25.71 7.42 8.70
C ASN A 406 -26.28 7.40 7.28
N SER A 407 -27.18 8.31 6.91
CA SER A 407 -27.70 8.50 5.56
C SER A 407 -26.99 9.61 4.79
N LEU A 408 -26.17 10.41 5.45
CA LEU A 408 -25.44 11.55 4.86
C LEU A 408 -24.06 11.09 4.32
N ASP A 409 -23.59 11.78 3.30
CA ASP A 409 -22.20 11.69 2.84
C ASP A 409 -21.28 12.27 3.93
N LEU A 410 -20.24 11.53 4.33
CA LEU A 410 -19.33 11.94 5.41
C LEU A 410 -18.50 13.18 5.06
N ASP A 411 -18.15 13.39 3.79
CA ASP A 411 -17.42 14.58 3.36
C ASP A 411 -18.32 15.82 3.52
N VAL A 412 -19.61 15.69 3.27
CA VAL A 412 -20.60 16.76 3.50
C VAL A 412 -20.76 17.02 4.99
N VAL A 413 -20.87 15.98 5.82
CA VAL A 413 -20.94 16.13 7.29
C VAL A 413 -19.72 16.87 7.82
N ARG A 414 -18.52 16.43 7.45
CA ARG A 414 -17.25 17.04 7.88
C ARG A 414 -17.07 18.46 7.37
N SER A 415 -17.69 18.80 6.25
CA SER A 415 -17.59 20.15 5.67
C SER A 415 -18.32 21.24 6.44
N VAL A 416 -19.30 20.88 7.27
CA VAL A 416 -20.08 21.80 8.11
C VAL A 416 -19.63 21.78 9.58
N ILE A 417 -18.67 20.91 9.93
CA ILE A 417 -18.15 20.75 11.29
C ILE A 417 -16.72 21.31 11.37
N GLY A 418 -16.49 22.18 12.33
CA GLY A 418 -15.15 22.55 12.77
C GLY A 418 -14.77 21.72 14.00
N ASP A 419 -13.82 20.81 13.86
CA ASP A 419 -13.37 20.01 14.99
C ASP A 419 -12.02 20.48 15.51
N SER A 420 -11.91 20.56 16.81
CA SER A 420 -10.72 20.88 17.57
C SER A 420 -10.55 19.81 18.64
N LEU A 421 -10.34 18.58 18.19
CA LEU A 421 -10.03 17.45 19.04
C LEU A 421 -8.55 17.49 19.45
N ASN A 422 -8.22 16.85 20.55
CA ASN A 422 -6.91 16.91 21.19
C ASN A 422 -5.76 16.20 20.43
N GLU A 423 -5.90 15.96 19.14
CA GLU A 423 -4.91 15.31 18.30
C GLU A 423 -4.01 16.37 17.65
N GLU A 424 -2.79 16.47 18.13
CA GLU A 424 -1.76 17.41 17.64
C GLU A 424 -1.20 16.91 16.29
N GLU A 425 -2.00 16.99 15.22
CA GLU A 425 -1.58 16.50 13.90
C GLU A 425 -1.41 17.64 12.90
N LEU A 426 -0.15 18.04 12.69
CA LEU A 426 0.26 18.86 11.55
C LEU A 426 0.99 17.99 10.53
N PHE A 427 0.76 18.26 9.25
CA PHE A 427 1.51 17.61 8.17
C PHE A 427 2.62 18.53 7.65
N ALA A 428 3.64 17.95 7.02
CA ALA A 428 4.70 18.70 6.36
C ALA A 428 4.12 19.58 5.24
N GLY A 429 4.28 20.89 5.37
CA GLY A 429 3.72 21.89 4.47
C GLY A 429 3.84 23.28 5.11
N THR A 430 3.18 24.28 4.57
CA THR A 430 3.15 25.62 5.18
C THR A 430 2.10 25.71 6.31
N VAL A 431 2.19 26.73 7.14
CA VAL A 431 1.16 27.07 8.13
C VAL A 431 -0.19 27.25 7.42
N LEU A 432 -0.21 27.98 6.31
CA LEU A 432 -1.41 28.22 5.50
C LEU A 432 -2.02 26.91 5.00
N GLU A 433 -1.21 26.01 4.44
CA GLU A 433 -1.69 24.70 3.99
C GLU A 433 -2.27 23.89 5.15
N ASN A 434 -1.69 23.96 6.34
CA ASN A 434 -2.19 23.30 7.54
C ASN A 434 -3.50 23.91 8.08
N ILE A 435 -3.77 25.17 7.84
CA ILE A 435 -5.05 25.81 8.19
C ILE A 435 -6.12 25.50 7.16
N VAL A 436 -5.84 25.70 5.87
CA VAL A 436 -6.81 25.56 4.77
C VAL A 436 -7.08 24.09 4.43
N VAL A 437 -6.05 23.23 4.47
CA VAL A 437 -6.12 21.77 4.15
C VAL A 437 -6.79 21.51 2.79
N GLY A 438 -6.53 22.38 1.79
CA GLY A 438 -7.10 22.24 0.45
C GLY A 438 -8.62 22.45 0.35
N ARG A 439 -9.29 22.93 1.39
CA ARG A 439 -10.73 23.20 1.41
C ARG A 439 -11.06 24.40 0.52
N ALA A 440 -11.68 24.17 -0.63
CA ALA A 440 -11.97 25.20 -1.62
C ALA A 440 -12.94 26.30 -1.14
N TRP A 441 -13.70 26.05 -0.08
CA TRP A 441 -14.65 27.00 0.50
C TRP A 441 -14.06 27.88 1.59
N VAL A 442 -12.84 27.66 2.02
CA VAL A 442 -12.16 28.50 3.01
C VAL A 442 -11.56 29.69 2.28
N SER A 443 -12.12 30.87 2.53
CA SER A 443 -11.62 32.11 1.93
C SER A 443 -10.36 32.62 2.63
N GLU A 444 -9.64 33.52 1.98
CA GLU A 444 -8.53 34.22 2.59
C GLU A 444 -8.99 35.03 3.81
N GLN A 445 -10.17 35.65 3.73
CA GLN A 445 -10.76 36.40 4.83
C GLN A 445 -11.05 35.51 6.05
N ASP A 446 -11.62 34.31 5.85
CA ASP A 446 -11.85 33.34 6.92
C ASP A 446 -10.54 32.92 7.58
N THR A 447 -9.51 32.69 6.76
CA THR A 447 -8.17 32.33 7.25
C THR A 447 -7.56 33.43 8.10
N MET A 448 -7.65 34.68 7.64
CA MET A 448 -7.11 35.85 8.36
C MET A 448 -7.87 36.10 9.67
N GLU A 449 -9.21 35.93 9.68
CA GLU A 449 -10.00 36.02 10.92
C GLU A 449 -9.61 34.93 11.90
N ALA A 450 -9.51 33.67 11.43
CA ALA A 450 -9.07 32.55 12.26
C ALA A 450 -7.69 32.79 12.89
N CYS A 451 -6.73 33.27 12.12
CA CYS A 451 -5.40 33.58 12.61
C CYS A 451 -5.40 34.72 13.66
N ARG A 452 -6.25 35.72 13.46
CA ARG A 452 -6.38 36.85 14.41
C ARG A 452 -6.95 36.38 15.75
N VAL A 453 -8.04 35.63 15.70
CA VAL A 453 -8.76 35.19 16.89
C VAL A 453 -7.96 34.21 17.72
N THR A 454 -7.17 33.35 17.08
CA THR A 454 -6.29 32.39 17.76
C THR A 454 -4.99 33.01 18.24
N GLY A 455 -4.74 34.31 17.97
CA GLY A 455 -3.46 34.98 18.29
C GLY A 455 -2.28 34.40 17.51
N LEU A 456 -2.55 33.78 16.37
CA LEU A 456 -1.54 33.13 15.56
C LEU A 456 -0.61 34.14 14.90
N PHE A 457 -1.10 35.32 14.51
CA PHE A 457 -0.27 36.38 13.91
C PHE A 457 0.83 36.86 14.82
N ASP A 458 0.54 37.05 16.10
CA ASP A 458 1.54 37.53 17.08
C ASP A 458 2.68 36.52 17.26
N GLN A 459 2.36 35.23 17.21
CA GLN A 459 3.35 34.16 17.27
C GLN A 459 4.12 34.01 15.96
N LEU A 460 3.47 34.19 14.80
CA LEU A 460 4.11 34.15 13.49
C LEU A 460 4.96 35.39 13.17
N ALA A 461 4.81 36.50 13.88
CA ALA A 461 5.65 37.67 13.72
C ALA A 461 7.18 37.37 13.93
N GLN A 462 7.50 36.29 14.62
CA GLN A 462 8.87 35.83 14.82
C GLN A 462 9.43 35.05 13.61
N PHE A 463 8.57 34.67 12.66
CA PHE A 463 8.95 33.87 11.48
C PHE A 463 8.95 34.77 10.23
N PRO A 464 10.07 34.84 9.49
CA PRO A 464 10.19 35.76 8.34
C PRO A 464 9.15 35.50 7.23
N GLU A 465 8.71 34.24 7.08
CA GLU A 465 7.77 33.80 6.03
C GLU A 465 6.30 33.85 6.50
N GLY A 466 6.01 34.17 7.76
CA GLY A 466 4.67 34.26 8.30
C GLY A 466 3.84 32.98 8.05
N LEU A 467 2.69 33.11 7.39
CA LEU A 467 1.82 31.97 7.04
C LEU A 467 2.45 30.99 6.02
N LEU A 468 3.49 31.40 5.29
CA LEU A 468 4.20 30.53 4.35
C LEU A 468 5.35 29.75 5.01
N THR A 469 5.57 29.94 6.32
CA THR A 469 6.55 29.17 7.09
C THR A 469 6.31 27.69 6.93
N LYS A 470 7.36 26.97 6.50
CA LYS A 470 7.33 25.51 6.31
C LYS A 470 7.43 24.78 7.63
N LEU A 471 6.55 23.85 7.82
CA LEU A 471 6.46 23.00 9.02
C LEU A 471 7.06 21.62 8.75
N ASP A 472 7.75 21.10 9.77
CA ASP A 472 8.12 19.69 9.81
C ASP A 472 6.89 18.81 10.11
N PRO A 473 6.97 17.51 9.81
CA PRO A 473 5.93 16.57 10.25
C PRO A 473 5.65 16.71 11.76
N GLN A 474 4.38 16.75 12.13
CA GLN A 474 3.90 16.97 13.51
C GLN A 474 4.29 18.31 14.14
N GLY A 475 4.90 19.23 13.40
CA GLY A 475 5.36 20.52 13.96
C GLY A 475 6.41 20.37 15.06
N SER A 476 7.26 19.36 14.96
CA SER A 476 8.19 18.92 16.04
C SER A 476 9.16 20.00 16.51
N ARG A 477 9.45 20.99 15.66
CA ARG A 477 10.31 22.15 16.00
C ARG A 477 9.55 23.35 16.52
N LEU A 478 8.21 23.30 16.51
CA LEU A 478 7.40 24.42 16.97
C LEU A 478 7.07 24.29 18.47
N PRO A 479 6.88 25.40 19.16
CA PRO A 479 6.27 25.39 20.48
C PRO A 479 4.87 24.73 20.41
N LYS A 480 4.55 23.88 21.37
CA LYS A 480 3.25 23.20 21.42
C LYS A 480 2.06 24.17 21.41
N SER A 481 2.22 25.34 21.99
CA SER A 481 1.21 26.42 21.95
C SER A 481 0.93 26.87 20.52
N LEU A 482 1.96 26.99 19.67
CA LEU A 482 1.81 27.37 18.28
C LEU A 482 1.13 26.28 17.46
N VAL A 483 1.51 25.01 17.67
CA VAL A 483 0.82 23.86 17.05
C VAL A 483 -0.68 23.88 17.36
N LYS A 484 -1.04 24.08 18.63
CA LYS A 484 -2.45 24.18 19.04
C LYS A 484 -3.17 25.37 18.40
N ARG A 485 -2.53 26.52 18.26
CA ARG A 485 -3.12 27.69 17.58
C ARG A 485 -3.43 27.41 16.11
N ILE A 486 -2.54 26.69 15.41
CA ILE A 486 -2.75 26.29 14.02
C ILE A 486 -3.97 25.33 13.93
N ILE A 487 -4.09 24.35 14.84
CA ILE A 487 -5.22 23.42 14.89
C ILE A 487 -6.53 24.16 15.17
N GLN A 488 -6.52 25.10 16.11
CA GLN A 488 -7.70 25.93 16.40
C GLN A 488 -8.08 26.80 15.20
N ALA A 489 -7.10 27.42 14.54
CA ALA A 489 -7.35 28.20 13.32
C ALA A 489 -7.95 27.33 12.21
N ARG A 490 -7.46 26.09 12.04
CA ARG A 490 -8.04 25.09 11.11
C ARG A 490 -9.50 24.78 11.42
N ALA A 491 -9.84 24.60 12.71
CA ALA A 491 -11.19 24.24 13.13
C ALA A 491 -12.23 25.34 12.84
N ILE A 492 -11.84 26.60 13.00
CA ILE A 492 -12.75 27.74 12.83
C ILE A 492 -12.71 28.36 11.43
N ALA A 493 -11.65 28.11 10.65
CA ALA A 493 -11.56 28.61 9.29
C ALA A 493 -12.64 27.96 8.39
N GLY A 494 -13.30 28.78 7.56
CA GLY A 494 -14.37 28.32 6.67
C GLY A 494 -15.76 28.33 7.31
N SER A 495 -15.90 29.00 8.45
CA SER A 495 -17.18 29.32 9.10
C SER A 495 -18.08 28.10 9.29
N PRO A 496 -17.67 27.12 10.13
CA PRO A 496 -18.44 25.89 10.35
C PRO A 496 -19.80 26.19 10.98
N ARG A 497 -20.79 25.33 10.75
CA ARG A 497 -22.12 25.40 11.37
C ARG A 497 -22.17 24.71 12.74
N LEU A 498 -21.26 23.78 13.00
CA LEU A 498 -21.08 23.11 14.30
C LEU A 498 -19.61 23.15 14.67
N ILE A 499 -19.29 23.61 15.88
CA ILE A 499 -17.95 23.52 16.43
C ILE A 499 -17.94 22.46 17.55
N LEU A 500 -17.04 21.47 17.38
CA LEU A 500 -16.73 20.46 18.39
C LEU A 500 -15.38 20.81 19.00
N LEU A 501 -15.39 21.34 20.23
CA LEU A 501 -14.20 21.82 20.92
C LEU A 501 -13.85 20.87 22.08
N GLU A 502 -12.64 20.34 22.09
CA GLU A 502 -12.06 19.73 23.29
C GLU A 502 -11.08 20.75 23.89
N ASP A 503 -11.41 21.27 25.09
CA ASP A 503 -10.63 22.32 25.74
C ASP A 503 -9.26 21.80 26.18
N SER A 504 -8.27 21.98 25.33
CA SER A 504 -6.86 21.68 25.56
C SER A 504 -6.01 22.93 25.81
N LEU A 505 -6.68 24.06 26.11
CA LEU A 505 -6.05 25.40 26.17
C LEU A 505 -5.49 25.74 27.55
N GLN A 506 -5.39 24.77 28.45
CA GLN A 506 -4.93 25.00 29.85
C GLN A 506 -3.52 25.61 29.96
N ASN A 507 -2.68 25.42 28.94
CA ASN A 507 -1.31 25.92 28.89
C ASN A 507 -1.19 27.23 28.08
N TRP A 508 -2.30 27.86 27.71
CA TRP A 508 -2.29 29.15 27.04
C TRP A 508 -2.30 30.28 28.08
N ASP A 509 -1.80 31.45 27.66
CA ASP A 509 -1.97 32.65 28.44
C ASP A 509 -3.46 32.97 28.64
N THR A 510 -3.83 33.38 29.85
CA THR A 510 -5.23 33.59 30.21
C THR A 510 -5.95 34.52 29.23
N ARG A 511 -5.26 35.60 28.80
CA ARG A 511 -5.81 36.55 27.84
C ARG A 511 -6.16 35.94 26.51
N ASP A 512 -5.24 35.18 25.90
CA ASP A 512 -5.42 34.56 24.58
C ASP A 512 -6.48 33.48 24.63
N ARG A 513 -6.49 32.71 25.72
CA ARG A 513 -7.51 31.69 25.97
C ARG A 513 -8.90 32.30 26.09
N GLU A 514 -9.07 33.33 26.92
CA GLU A 514 -10.34 34.04 27.09
C GLU A 514 -10.80 34.72 25.81
N GLN A 515 -9.87 35.28 25.03
CA GLN A 515 -10.19 35.85 23.70
C GLN A 515 -10.76 34.79 22.77
N LEU A 516 -10.10 33.65 22.59
CA LEU A 516 -10.55 32.58 21.70
C LEU A 516 -11.86 31.97 22.17
N LEU A 517 -11.93 31.53 23.44
CA LEU A 517 -13.12 30.92 24.01
C LEU A 517 -14.30 31.90 24.04
N GLY A 518 -14.06 33.18 24.34
CA GLY A 518 -15.04 34.26 24.29
C GLY A 518 -15.61 34.44 22.88
N TRP A 519 -14.75 34.43 21.86
CA TRP A 519 -15.18 34.55 20.48
C TRP A 519 -15.97 33.33 19.99
N ILE A 520 -15.54 32.11 20.36
CA ILE A 520 -16.24 30.87 19.98
C ILE A 520 -17.59 30.75 20.68
N SER A 521 -17.71 31.14 21.95
CA SER A 521 -18.92 31.04 22.76
C SER A 521 -19.84 32.25 22.66
N ALA A 522 -19.47 33.28 21.91
CA ALA A 522 -20.25 34.50 21.79
C ALA A 522 -21.70 34.22 21.25
N PRO A 523 -22.73 34.75 21.89
CA PRO A 523 -24.12 34.47 21.53
C PRO A 523 -24.48 34.93 20.11
N GLU A 524 -23.85 35.98 19.62
CA GLU A 524 -24.05 36.56 18.28
C GLU A 524 -23.48 35.71 17.15
N ARG A 525 -22.63 34.74 17.49
CA ARG A 525 -22.07 33.82 16.50
C ARG A 525 -23.08 32.74 16.12
N PRO A 526 -23.32 32.52 14.81
CA PRO A 526 -24.42 31.68 14.35
C PRO A 526 -24.22 30.16 14.61
N TRP A 527 -22.99 29.69 14.70
CA TRP A 527 -22.72 28.24 14.82
C TRP A 527 -23.22 27.64 16.14
N THR A 528 -23.56 26.36 16.12
CA THR A 528 -23.80 25.55 17.30
C THR A 528 -22.45 25.15 17.91
N LEU A 529 -22.32 25.14 19.24
CA LEU A 529 -21.10 24.75 19.95
C LEU A 529 -21.36 23.61 20.93
N LEU A 530 -20.55 22.57 20.82
CA LEU A 530 -20.40 21.56 21.89
C LEU A 530 -18.94 21.59 22.37
N ALA A 531 -18.72 22.18 23.53
CA ALA A 531 -17.39 22.32 24.12
C ALA A 531 -17.23 21.35 25.30
N VAL A 532 -16.21 20.48 25.22
CA VAL A 532 -15.78 19.64 26.35
C VAL A 532 -14.82 20.45 27.20
N SER A 533 -15.25 20.93 28.35
CA SER A 533 -14.40 21.67 29.28
C SER A 533 -14.90 21.54 30.72
N ASN A 534 -13.95 21.50 31.67
CA ASN A 534 -14.25 21.60 33.10
C ASN A 534 -13.97 23.02 33.65
N ASP A 535 -13.72 24.00 32.73
CA ASP A 535 -13.43 25.38 33.11
C ASP A 535 -14.73 26.13 33.48
N PRO A 536 -14.84 26.63 34.71
CA PRO A 536 -16.01 27.41 35.15
C PRO A 536 -16.27 28.66 34.32
N TRP A 537 -15.22 29.28 33.77
CA TRP A 537 -15.32 30.48 32.92
C TRP A 537 -16.07 30.20 31.62
N LEU A 538 -15.80 29.06 30.96
CA LEU A 538 -16.50 28.65 29.74
C LEU A 538 -17.91 28.15 30.06
N GLN A 539 -18.08 27.41 31.17
CA GLN A 539 -19.38 26.90 31.61
C GLN A 539 -20.42 28.02 31.82
N GLN A 540 -19.98 29.15 32.44
CA GLN A 540 -20.84 30.31 32.67
C GLN A 540 -21.27 31.04 31.39
N ARG A 541 -20.52 30.87 30.27
CA ARG A 541 -20.81 31.49 28.99
C ARG A 541 -21.64 30.62 28.06
N CYS A 542 -21.74 29.33 28.36
CA CYS A 542 -22.62 28.43 27.64
C CYS A 542 -24.06 28.55 28.14
N ALA A 543 -25.02 28.34 27.24
CA ALA A 543 -26.45 28.37 27.57
C ALA A 543 -26.82 27.32 28.64
N ARG A 544 -26.15 26.20 28.62
CA ARG A 544 -26.28 25.13 29.66
C ARG A 544 -25.03 24.25 29.71
N THR A 545 -24.90 23.58 30.85
CA THR A 545 -23.88 22.57 31.09
C THR A 545 -24.53 21.21 31.23
N VAL A 546 -23.97 20.19 30.60
CA VAL A 546 -24.37 18.79 30.73
C VAL A 546 -23.20 17.97 31.27
N VAL A 547 -23.46 16.97 32.09
CA VAL A 547 -22.42 16.17 32.72
C VAL A 547 -22.47 14.76 32.17
N LEU A 548 -21.35 14.29 31.63
CA LEU A 548 -21.18 12.88 31.23
C LEU A 548 -20.45 12.14 32.34
N ARG A 549 -21.07 11.12 32.88
CA ARG A 549 -20.50 10.24 33.91
C ARG A 549 -20.81 8.79 33.57
N ASP A 550 -19.80 7.93 33.59
CA ASP A 550 -19.92 6.49 33.31
C ASP A 550 -20.67 6.19 31.99
N GLY A 551 -20.45 7.04 30.98
CA GLY A 551 -21.05 6.89 29.64
C GLY A 551 -22.51 7.34 29.52
N GLN A 552 -23.07 7.97 30.56
CA GLN A 552 -24.46 8.49 30.59
C GLN A 552 -24.47 10.00 30.80
N LEU A 553 -25.40 10.69 30.15
CA LEU A 553 -25.64 12.13 30.38
C LEU A 553 -26.59 12.34 31.55
N THR A 554 -26.20 13.26 32.42
CA THR A 554 -27.07 13.82 33.49
C THR A 554 -27.13 15.34 33.30
N THR A 555 -28.31 15.93 33.46
CA THR A 555 -28.43 17.40 33.54
C THR A 555 -27.79 17.85 34.86
N ALA A 556 -26.94 18.90 34.76
CA ALA A 556 -26.32 19.49 35.95
C ALA A 556 -27.34 20.27 36.76
#